data_44f3b9c08c94aa2432afe7dd3b6816d5
#
_entry.id   44f3b9c08c94aa2432afe7dd3b6816d5
#
_cell.length_a   1.000
_cell.length_b   1.000
_cell.length_c   1.000
_cell.angle_alpha   90.00
_cell.angle_beta   90.00
_cell.angle_gamma   90.00
#
_symmetry.space_group_name_H-M   'P 1'
#
loop_
_entity.id
_entity.type
_entity.pdbx_description
1 polymer ?
#
loop_
_entity_poly.entity_id
_entity_poly.type
_entity_poly.pdbx_seq_one_letter_code
_entity_poly.pdbx_strand_id
1 'polypeptide(L)'
;MPFVTPYNPDGSSVYTTEVSGSAPADGMAAAVSQGKAFSQLKQTQYTTTIGGVITPLKGWSIVGTFSYKRYHREKSFRSANITYSDAYGEMKTATTGFFNDKLRENSAVEEHYTYDLYTTYERSVNRHNFRILAGMNHEAYRYKLIYGAKSSLQSDYLNDLNLGTGVAEASGGQSRWALLGFFGRGTYDYAGKYLAEVNFRWDGSSRFPKHDRWGFFP
;
A
#
# COMPACT_ATOMS: atom_id res chain seq x y z
N MET A 1 -19.18 3.61 -23.64
CA MET A 1 -19.34 3.17 -25.04
C MET A 1 -20.45 3.95 -25.68
N PRO A 2 -20.24 4.60 -26.83
CA PRO A 2 -21.24 5.50 -27.44
C PRO A 2 -22.40 4.76 -28.16
N PHE A 3 -22.42 3.45 -28.11
CA PHE A 3 -23.37 2.64 -28.91
C PHE A 3 -24.49 1.94 -28.12
N VAL A 4 -24.49 2.11 -26.80
CA VAL A 4 -25.52 1.52 -25.93
C VAL A 4 -26.35 2.65 -25.36
N THR A 5 -27.65 2.65 -25.67
CA THR A 5 -28.60 3.56 -25.05
C THR A 5 -28.76 3.19 -23.57
N PRO A 6 -28.47 4.08 -22.63
CA PRO A 6 -28.55 3.78 -21.19
C PRO A 6 -30.00 3.63 -20.69
N TYR A 7 -30.94 4.19 -21.43
CA TYR A 7 -32.37 4.24 -21.07
C TYR A 7 -33.27 3.83 -22.24
N ASN A 8 -34.35 3.18 -21.90
CA ASN A 8 -35.47 2.95 -22.83
C ASN A 8 -36.24 4.27 -23.09
N PRO A 9 -37.10 4.32 -24.13
CA PRO A 9 -37.93 5.51 -24.40
C PRO A 9 -38.84 5.94 -23.26
N ASP A 10 -39.20 5.03 -22.36
CA ASP A 10 -39.99 5.28 -21.15
C ASP A 10 -39.17 5.80 -19.97
N GLY A 11 -37.82 5.98 -20.14
CA GLY A 11 -36.92 6.41 -19.12
C GLY A 11 -36.39 5.32 -18.18
N SER A 12 -36.82 4.07 -18.35
CA SER A 12 -36.27 2.95 -17.57
C SER A 12 -34.88 2.56 -18.02
N SER A 13 -34.07 2.08 -17.10
CA SER A 13 -32.67 1.69 -17.37
C SER A 13 -32.62 0.41 -18.20
N VAL A 14 -31.75 0.37 -19.21
CA VAL A 14 -31.47 -0.81 -20.03
C VAL A 14 -30.36 -1.66 -19.38
N TYR A 15 -30.58 -2.97 -19.29
CA TYR A 15 -29.55 -3.89 -18.77
C TYR A 15 -28.66 -4.42 -19.91
N THR A 16 -29.24 -4.90 -20.99
CA THR A 16 -28.52 -5.44 -22.15
C THR A 16 -29.17 -4.96 -23.44
N THR A 17 -28.37 -4.79 -24.47
CA THR A 17 -28.87 -4.49 -25.80
C THR A 17 -28.96 -5.79 -26.60
N GLU A 18 -30.08 -6.02 -27.24
CA GLU A 18 -30.31 -7.22 -28.09
C GLU A 18 -29.34 -7.36 -29.27
N VAL A 19 -28.59 -6.29 -29.57
CA VAL A 19 -27.74 -6.21 -30.78
C VAL A 19 -26.40 -6.91 -30.64
N SER A 20 -25.97 -7.25 -29.43
CA SER A 20 -24.73 -7.99 -29.22
C SER A 20 -24.86 -8.95 -28.05
N GLY A 21 -24.83 -10.22 -28.28
CA GLY A 21 -24.93 -11.31 -27.28
C GLY A 21 -23.89 -11.31 -26.18
N SER A 22 -23.14 -10.21 -26.00
CA SER A 22 -22.26 -9.91 -24.88
C SER A 22 -21.95 -8.42 -24.91
N ALA A 23 -22.78 -7.61 -24.26
CA ALA A 23 -22.45 -6.20 -24.04
C ALA A 23 -21.49 -6.08 -22.86
N PRO A 24 -20.30 -5.53 -23.06
CA PRO A 24 -19.29 -5.41 -21.98
C PRO A 24 -19.65 -4.40 -20.88
N ALA A 25 -20.83 -3.83 -20.91
CA ALA A 25 -21.31 -2.82 -19.97
C ALA A 25 -22.76 -3.09 -19.50
N ASP A 26 -23.19 -4.33 -19.49
CA ASP A 26 -24.53 -4.71 -19.05
C ASP A 26 -24.81 -4.19 -17.63
N GLY A 27 -25.93 -3.48 -17.48
CA GLY A 27 -26.39 -2.94 -16.21
C GLY A 27 -25.56 -1.77 -15.63
N MET A 28 -24.50 -1.31 -16.27
CA MET A 28 -23.66 -0.23 -15.75
C MET A 28 -24.42 1.11 -15.63
N ALA A 29 -25.25 1.42 -16.63
CA ALA A 29 -26.08 2.65 -16.60
C ALA A 29 -27.10 2.58 -15.45
N ALA A 30 -27.77 1.44 -15.27
CA ALA A 30 -28.68 1.22 -14.16
C ALA A 30 -27.98 1.28 -12.79
N ALA A 31 -26.79 0.69 -12.66
CA ALA A 31 -26.00 0.75 -11.43
C ALA A 31 -25.60 2.18 -11.06
N VAL A 32 -25.19 2.98 -12.03
CA VAL A 32 -24.80 4.38 -11.81
C VAL A 32 -26.02 5.23 -11.50
N SER A 33 -27.12 5.10 -12.24
CA SER A 33 -28.32 5.92 -12.08
C SER A 33 -29.04 5.66 -10.75
N GLN A 34 -29.04 4.42 -10.27
CA GLN A 34 -29.68 4.05 -9.01
C GLN A 34 -28.83 4.43 -7.76
N GLY A 35 -27.52 4.71 -7.94
CA GLY A 35 -26.68 5.28 -6.90
C GLY A 35 -26.42 4.41 -5.66
N LYS A 36 -26.85 3.13 -5.68
CA LYS A 36 -26.73 2.21 -4.53
C LYS A 36 -25.34 1.57 -4.42
N ALA A 37 -24.66 1.36 -5.54
CA ALA A 37 -23.34 0.77 -5.61
C ALA A 37 -22.26 1.84 -5.49
N PHE A 38 -21.19 1.57 -4.72
CA PHE A 38 -20.07 2.49 -4.61
C PHE A 38 -18.76 1.75 -4.32
N SER A 39 -17.66 2.43 -4.59
CA SER A 39 -16.32 2.04 -4.15
C SER A 39 -15.64 3.28 -3.56
N GLN A 40 -15.38 3.24 -2.28
CA GLN A 40 -14.71 4.31 -1.56
C GLN A 40 -13.38 3.82 -1.00
N LEU A 41 -12.31 4.57 -1.24
CA LEU A 41 -11.01 4.35 -0.64
C LEU A 41 -10.62 5.60 0.15
N LYS A 42 -10.44 5.43 1.46
CA LYS A 42 -9.85 6.44 2.32
C LYS A 42 -8.44 6.01 2.72
N GLN A 43 -7.48 6.86 2.48
CA GLN A 43 -6.09 6.59 2.81
C GLN A 43 -5.54 7.73 3.66
N THR A 44 -4.94 7.36 4.79
CA THR A 44 -4.25 8.28 5.68
C THR A 44 -2.80 7.87 5.80
N GLN A 45 -1.89 8.82 5.67
CA GLN A 45 -0.46 8.59 5.80
C GLN A 45 0.11 9.55 6.85
N TYR A 46 0.89 9.00 7.77
CA TYR A 46 1.71 9.75 8.71
C TYR A 46 3.17 9.40 8.48
N THR A 47 4.02 10.42 8.44
CA THR A 47 5.48 10.24 8.40
C THR A 47 6.10 11.17 9.42
N THR A 48 6.90 10.61 10.31
CA THR A 48 7.67 11.36 11.30
C THR A 48 9.12 10.96 11.17
N THR A 49 10.02 11.95 11.08
CA THR A 49 11.46 11.72 11.08
C THR A 49 12.09 12.60 12.13
N ILE A 50 12.90 11.99 12.99
CA ILE A 50 13.68 12.67 14.03
C ILE A 50 15.13 12.31 13.78
N GLY A 51 16.01 13.31 13.76
CA GLY A 51 17.43 13.10 13.56
C GLY A 51 18.26 14.03 14.44
N GLY A 52 19.48 13.62 14.70
CA GLY A 52 20.44 14.41 15.46
C GLY A 52 21.87 14.16 15.01
N VAL A 53 22.70 15.15 15.23
CA VAL A 53 24.14 15.10 14.98
C VAL A 53 24.88 15.46 16.27
N ILE A 54 25.84 14.66 16.62
CA ILE A 54 26.78 14.91 17.74
C ILE A 54 28.19 15.03 17.17
N THR A 55 28.93 16.06 17.57
CA THR A 55 30.33 16.26 17.19
C THR A 55 31.20 16.22 18.43
N PRO A 56 31.60 15.01 18.89
CA PRO A 56 32.34 14.87 20.15
C PRO A 56 33.72 15.55 20.12
N LEU A 57 34.37 15.52 18.96
CA LEU A 57 35.69 16.08 18.71
C LEU A 57 35.77 16.70 17.32
N LYS A 58 36.75 17.58 17.10
CA LYS A 58 37.03 18.12 15.76
C LYS A 58 37.32 16.99 14.76
N GLY A 59 36.59 16.99 13.68
CA GLY A 59 36.69 15.96 12.63
C GLY A 59 35.92 14.67 12.93
N TRP A 60 35.18 14.57 14.05
CA TRP A 60 34.34 13.41 14.37
C TRP A 60 32.88 13.81 14.50
N SER A 61 32.03 13.17 13.70
CA SER A 61 30.59 13.34 13.76
C SER A 61 29.89 12.00 13.91
N ILE A 62 28.79 11.97 14.65
CA ILE A 62 27.88 10.85 14.81
C ILE A 62 26.49 11.36 14.43
N VAL A 63 25.85 10.68 13.49
CA VAL A 63 24.53 11.03 12.99
C VAL A 63 23.57 9.89 13.28
N GLY A 64 22.44 10.19 13.90
CA GLY A 64 21.36 9.26 14.12
C GLY A 64 20.07 9.79 13.53
N THR A 65 19.31 8.94 12.84
CA THR A 65 17.99 9.25 12.29
C THR A 65 17.03 8.12 12.58
N PHE A 66 15.84 8.47 13.03
CA PHE A 66 14.72 7.57 13.17
C PHE A 66 13.57 8.07 12.31
N SER A 67 12.99 7.19 11.47
CA SER A 67 11.79 7.46 10.69
C SER A 67 10.72 6.44 10.98
N TYR A 68 9.52 6.93 11.23
CA TYR A 68 8.31 6.12 11.33
C TYR A 68 7.32 6.57 10.28
N LYS A 69 6.80 5.61 9.50
CA LYS A 69 5.79 5.87 8.47
C LYS A 69 4.65 4.88 8.62
N ARG A 70 3.44 5.40 8.67
CA ARG A 70 2.23 4.59 8.77
C ARG A 70 1.27 4.95 7.66
N TYR A 71 0.80 3.93 6.96
CA TYR A 71 -0.34 4.01 6.06
C TYR A 71 -1.53 3.29 6.69
N HIS A 72 -2.68 3.93 6.66
CA HIS A 72 -3.95 3.31 6.99
C HIS A 72 -4.87 3.47 5.79
N ARG A 73 -5.33 2.34 5.24
CA ARG A 73 -6.25 2.28 4.11
C ARG A 73 -7.54 1.62 4.54
N GLU A 74 -8.63 2.31 4.35
CA GLU A 74 -9.99 1.84 4.55
C GLU A 74 -10.66 1.81 3.19
N LYS A 75 -11.16 0.65 2.78
CA LYS A 75 -11.86 0.48 1.52
C LYS A 75 -13.23 -0.11 1.79
N SER A 76 -14.26 0.67 1.50
CA SER A 76 -15.66 0.24 1.48
C SER A 76 -16.09 0.02 0.05
N PHE A 77 -16.65 -1.11 -0.22
CA PHE A 77 -17.19 -1.46 -1.54
C PHE A 77 -18.57 -2.06 -1.38
N ARG A 78 -19.57 -1.43 -1.98
CA ARG A 78 -20.93 -1.96 -2.08
C ARG A 78 -21.25 -2.31 -3.51
N SER A 79 -21.64 -3.55 -3.75
CA SER A 79 -22.42 -3.97 -4.88
C SER A 79 -23.90 -4.02 -4.47
N ALA A 80 -24.80 -3.69 -5.37
CA ALA A 80 -26.23 -3.63 -5.07
C ALA A 80 -27.01 -4.28 -6.20
N ASN A 81 -28.18 -4.82 -5.86
CA ASN A 81 -29.15 -5.25 -6.85
C ASN A 81 -29.58 -4.04 -7.67
N ILE A 82 -29.74 -4.23 -8.96
CA ILE A 82 -30.26 -3.21 -9.87
C ILE A 82 -31.56 -3.65 -10.47
N THR A 83 -32.48 -2.71 -10.65
CA THR A 83 -33.73 -2.92 -11.41
C THR A 83 -33.54 -2.34 -12.80
N TYR A 84 -34.06 -3.03 -13.80
CA TYR A 84 -34.01 -2.64 -15.20
C TYR A 84 -35.24 -3.13 -15.93
N SER A 85 -35.54 -2.55 -17.06
CA SER A 85 -36.54 -3.15 -17.97
C SER A 85 -35.85 -3.89 -19.09
N ASP A 86 -36.43 -5.02 -19.52
CA ASP A 86 -35.98 -5.68 -20.74
C ASP A 86 -36.54 -4.96 -21.97
N ALA A 87 -36.18 -5.47 -23.17
CA ALA A 87 -36.63 -4.91 -24.45
C ALA A 87 -38.18 -4.94 -24.65
N TYR A 88 -38.87 -5.71 -23.84
CA TYR A 88 -40.35 -5.82 -23.87
C TYR A 88 -41.02 -4.95 -22.80
N GLY A 89 -40.24 -4.19 -22.03
CA GLY A 89 -40.78 -3.31 -20.98
C GLY A 89 -41.06 -4.01 -19.65
N GLU A 90 -40.72 -5.28 -19.50
CA GLU A 90 -40.84 -5.98 -18.21
C GLU A 90 -39.76 -5.57 -17.25
N MET A 91 -40.15 -5.22 -16.02
CA MET A 91 -39.23 -4.89 -14.96
C MET A 91 -38.60 -6.16 -14.38
N LYS A 92 -37.26 -6.18 -14.31
CA LYS A 92 -36.45 -7.28 -13.79
C LYS A 92 -35.44 -6.75 -12.75
N THR A 93 -34.93 -7.67 -11.95
CA THR A 93 -33.89 -7.35 -10.96
C THR A 93 -32.67 -8.25 -11.20
N ALA A 94 -31.52 -7.63 -11.43
CA ALA A 94 -30.25 -8.34 -11.47
C ALA A 94 -29.70 -8.52 -10.07
N THR A 95 -29.46 -9.78 -9.67
CA THR A 95 -29.02 -10.16 -8.33
C THR A 95 -27.76 -11.03 -8.33
N THR A 96 -27.12 -11.21 -9.49
CA THR A 96 -25.98 -12.10 -9.67
C THR A 96 -24.74 -11.35 -10.15
N GLY A 97 -23.58 -11.95 -9.98
CA GLY A 97 -22.31 -11.37 -10.44
C GLY A 97 -21.94 -10.08 -9.69
N PHE A 98 -21.76 -8.99 -10.43
CA PHE A 98 -21.45 -7.68 -9.87
C PHE A 98 -22.64 -6.98 -9.20
N PHE A 99 -23.85 -7.49 -9.42
CA PHE A 99 -25.11 -6.88 -8.95
C PHE A 99 -25.71 -7.59 -7.74
N ASN A 100 -24.97 -8.48 -7.08
CA ASN A 100 -25.40 -9.02 -5.81
C ASN A 100 -25.30 -7.94 -4.73
N ASP A 101 -26.31 -7.82 -3.89
CA ASP A 101 -26.28 -6.90 -2.78
C ASP A 101 -25.30 -7.37 -1.72
N LYS A 102 -24.14 -6.72 -1.64
CA LYS A 102 -23.06 -7.09 -0.73
C LYS A 102 -22.20 -5.88 -0.35
N LEU A 103 -22.02 -5.69 0.93
CA LEU A 103 -21.06 -4.74 1.48
C LEU A 103 -19.77 -5.46 1.87
N ARG A 104 -18.65 -4.88 1.48
CA ARG A 104 -17.29 -5.35 1.79
C ARG A 104 -16.50 -4.22 2.41
N GLU A 105 -15.92 -4.50 3.58
CA GLU A 105 -15.08 -3.57 4.32
C GLU A 105 -13.67 -4.14 4.47
N ASN A 106 -12.67 -3.33 4.13
CA ASN A 106 -11.28 -3.67 4.29
C ASN A 106 -10.59 -2.60 5.10
N SER A 107 -9.83 -3.00 6.10
CA SER A 107 -8.92 -2.12 6.83
C SER A 107 -7.51 -2.68 6.76
N ALA A 108 -6.59 -1.93 6.16
CA ALA A 108 -5.20 -2.31 6.02
C ALA A 108 -4.30 -1.26 6.68
N VAL A 109 -3.39 -1.73 7.53
CA VAL A 109 -2.38 -0.90 8.18
C VAL A 109 -0.99 -1.39 7.78
N GLU A 110 -0.18 -0.45 7.30
CA GLU A 110 1.24 -0.67 7.00
C GLU A 110 2.08 0.25 7.87
N GLU A 111 3.10 -0.30 8.50
CA GLU A 111 4.03 0.43 9.35
C GLU A 111 5.46 0.16 8.89
N HIS A 112 6.21 1.23 8.70
CA HIS A 112 7.63 1.20 8.36
C HIS A 112 8.42 1.92 9.45
N TYR A 113 9.47 1.28 9.91
CA TYR A 113 10.43 1.81 10.87
C TYR A 113 11.81 1.79 10.23
N THR A 114 12.50 2.92 10.24
CA THR A 114 13.87 3.03 9.74
C THR A 114 14.74 3.67 10.79
N TYR A 115 15.88 3.06 11.09
CA TYR A 115 16.91 3.57 11.98
C TYR A 115 18.21 3.62 11.21
N ASP A 116 18.80 4.81 11.12
CA ASP A 116 20.12 5.03 10.56
C ASP A 116 21.02 5.57 11.64
N LEU A 117 22.17 4.95 11.81
CA LEU A 117 23.21 5.43 12.71
C LEU A 117 24.55 5.30 11.99
N TYR A 118 25.25 6.41 11.84
CA TYR A 118 26.59 6.37 11.27
C TYR A 118 27.51 7.38 11.91
N THR A 119 28.79 7.08 11.84
CA THR A 119 29.85 7.95 12.35
C THR A 119 30.84 8.23 11.24
N THR A 120 31.36 9.43 11.22
CA THR A 120 32.41 9.85 10.29
C THR A 120 33.54 10.48 11.09
N TYR A 121 34.75 10.04 10.84
CA TYR A 121 35.97 10.63 11.38
C TYR A 121 36.89 11.08 10.25
N GLU A 122 37.30 12.33 10.28
CA GLU A 122 38.15 12.96 9.29
C GLU A 122 39.36 13.55 9.98
N ARG A 123 40.53 13.29 9.43
CA ARG A 123 41.80 13.86 9.96
C ARG A 123 42.78 14.13 8.83
N SER A 124 43.35 15.32 8.86
CA SER A 124 44.48 15.71 7.99
C SER A 124 45.74 15.87 8.82
N VAL A 125 46.82 15.25 8.38
CA VAL A 125 48.15 15.34 8.97
C VAL A 125 49.16 15.59 7.84
N ASN A 126 49.72 16.78 7.77
CA ASN A 126 50.60 17.23 6.69
C ASN A 126 49.91 17.12 5.31
N ARG A 127 50.38 16.19 4.49
CA ARG A 127 49.83 15.93 3.13
C ARG A 127 48.89 14.72 3.09
N HIS A 128 48.59 14.10 4.24
CA HIS A 128 47.76 12.91 4.33
C HIS A 128 46.36 13.30 4.84
N ASN A 129 45.34 12.97 4.08
CA ASN A 129 43.94 13.16 4.46
C ASN A 129 43.27 11.79 4.57
N PHE A 130 42.64 11.54 5.70
CA PHE A 130 41.90 10.30 5.98
C PHE A 130 40.46 10.63 6.29
N ARG A 131 39.55 9.85 5.76
CA ARG A 131 38.16 9.87 6.16
C ARG A 131 37.67 8.44 6.32
N ILE A 132 37.12 8.14 7.47
CA ILE A 132 36.52 6.84 7.79
C ILE A 132 35.05 7.07 8.12
N LEU A 133 34.18 6.29 7.51
CA LEU A 133 32.75 6.24 7.81
C LEU A 133 32.38 4.81 8.16
N ALA A 134 31.63 4.63 9.23
CA ALA A 134 31.02 3.35 9.58
C ALA A 134 29.60 3.59 10.07
N GLY A 135 28.68 2.67 9.74
CA GLY A 135 27.30 2.84 10.13
C GLY A 135 26.50 1.57 10.03
N MET A 136 25.26 1.70 10.50
CA MET A 136 24.23 0.68 10.40
C MET A 136 22.92 1.31 9.94
N ASN A 137 22.16 0.52 9.18
CA ASN A 137 20.78 0.81 8.81
C ASN A 137 19.91 -0.36 9.25
N HIS A 138 18.80 -0.07 9.89
CA HIS A 138 17.79 -1.06 10.23
C HIS A 138 16.44 -0.62 9.69
N GLU A 139 15.77 -1.51 8.96
CA GLU A 139 14.45 -1.29 8.41
C GLU A 139 13.52 -2.40 8.86
N ALA A 140 12.32 -2.05 9.32
CA ALA A 140 11.29 -3.00 9.69
C ALA A 140 9.95 -2.60 9.08
N TYR A 141 9.25 -3.60 8.61
CA TYR A 141 7.93 -3.47 7.99
C TYR A 141 6.93 -4.39 8.67
N ARG A 142 5.73 -3.87 8.88
CA ARG A 142 4.57 -4.62 9.35
C ARG A 142 3.36 -4.28 8.49
N TYR A 143 2.62 -5.30 8.14
CA TYR A 143 1.35 -5.20 7.43
C TYR A 143 0.29 -6.01 8.16
N LYS A 144 -0.90 -5.44 8.29
CA LYS A 144 -2.09 -6.13 8.81
C LYS A 144 -3.29 -5.74 7.97
N LEU A 145 -4.03 -6.76 7.53
CA LEU A 145 -5.29 -6.61 6.81
C LEU A 145 -6.40 -7.28 7.63
N ILE A 146 -7.54 -6.63 7.72
CA ILE A 146 -8.82 -7.17 8.19
C ILE A 146 -9.83 -6.94 7.08
N TYR A 147 -10.58 -7.97 6.77
CA TYR A 147 -11.66 -7.97 5.80
C TYR A 147 -12.94 -8.48 6.46
N GLY A 148 -14.05 -7.81 6.18
CA GLY A 148 -15.38 -8.25 6.54
C GLY A 148 -16.35 -8.01 5.39
N ALA A 149 -17.31 -8.90 5.22
CA ALA A 149 -18.39 -8.69 4.26
C ALA A 149 -19.70 -9.37 4.70
N LYS A 150 -20.81 -8.81 4.25
CA LYS A 150 -22.14 -9.41 4.33
C LYS A 150 -22.97 -9.06 3.13
N SER A 151 -23.85 -9.97 2.74
CA SER A 151 -24.82 -9.76 1.67
C SER A 151 -26.23 -9.52 2.21
N SER A 152 -27.14 -9.18 1.32
CA SER A 152 -28.57 -8.98 1.60
C SER A 152 -28.81 -7.93 2.68
N LEU A 153 -28.37 -6.70 2.41
CA LEU A 153 -28.55 -5.57 3.32
C LEU A 153 -30.03 -5.17 3.36
N GLN A 154 -30.52 -4.91 4.56
CA GLN A 154 -31.91 -4.49 4.79
C GLN A 154 -32.18 -3.02 4.41
N SER A 155 -31.14 -2.27 4.02
CA SER A 155 -31.25 -0.88 3.62
C SER A 155 -30.46 -0.61 2.35
N ASP A 156 -31.04 0.13 1.45
CA ASP A 156 -30.36 0.64 0.25
C ASP A 156 -29.51 1.87 0.52
N TYR A 157 -29.74 2.56 1.62
CA TYR A 157 -29.12 3.85 1.96
C TYR A 157 -28.10 3.76 3.08
N LEU A 158 -28.23 2.78 3.97
CA LEU A 158 -27.32 2.57 5.09
C LEU A 158 -26.32 1.47 4.77
N ASN A 159 -25.03 1.79 4.95
CA ASN A 159 -23.93 0.89 4.64
C ASN A 159 -23.26 0.43 5.92
N ASP A 160 -23.88 -0.54 6.59
CA ASP A 160 -23.38 -1.16 7.82
C ASP A 160 -23.45 -2.69 7.68
N LEU A 161 -22.39 -3.38 8.07
CA LEU A 161 -22.34 -4.85 8.02
C LEU A 161 -23.39 -5.51 8.91
N ASN A 162 -23.85 -4.85 9.98
CA ASN A 162 -24.89 -5.37 10.83
C ASN A 162 -26.26 -5.45 10.16
N LEU A 163 -26.47 -4.65 9.11
CA LEU A 163 -27.70 -4.67 8.33
C LEU A 163 -27.77 -5.83 7.32
N GLY A 164 -26.66 -6.52 7.10
CA GLY A 164 -26.65 -7.69 6.23
C GLY A 164 -27.27 -8.90 6.93
N THR A 165 -28.19 -9.60 6.23
CA THR A 165 -28.83 -10.85 6.68
C THR A 165 -28.15 -12.10 6.16
N GLY A 166 -27.29 -11.95 5.14
CA GLY A 166 -26.50 -13.05 4.60
C GLY A 166 -25.39 -13.52 5.54
N VAL A 167 -24.75 -14.62 5.16
CA VAL A 167 -23.61 -15.18 5.93
C VAL A 167 -22.49 -14.16 6.02
N ALA A 168 -21.97 -13.97 7.22
CA ALA A 168 -20.83 -13.11 7.45
C ALA A 168 -19.53 -13.75 6.90
N GLU A 169 -18.77 -12.98 6.13
CA GLU A 169 -17.46 -13.35 5.67
C GLU A 169 -16.42 -12.55 6.46
N ALA A 170 -15.39 -13.20 6.94
CA ALA A 170 -14.27 -12.55 7.61
C ALA A 170 -12.96 -13.21 7.18
N SER A 171 -11.96 -12.40 6.92
CA SER A 171 -10.61 -12.85 6.66
C SER A 171 -9.60 -11.80 7.09
N GLY A 172 -8.33 -12.17 7.09
CA GLY A 172 -7.26 -11.25 7.43
C GLY A 172 -5.89 -11.80 7.04
N GLY A 173 -4.91 -10.93 7.04
CA GLY A 173 -3.55 -11.29 6.72
C GLY A 173 -2.56 -10.44 7.48
N GLN A 174 -1.38 -11.00 7.74
CA GLN A 174 -0.27 -10.27 8.34
C GLN A 174 1.01 -10.61 7.58
N SER A 175 1.84 -9.60 7.43
CA SER A 175 3.18 -9.76 6.87
C SER A 175 4.14 -8.88 7.65
N ARG A 176 5.36 -9.37 7.84
CA ARG A 176 6.43 -8.62 8.48
C ARG A 176 7.78 -9.04 7.93
N TRP A 177 8.68 -8.08 7.85
CA TRP A 177 10.06 -8.33 7.52
C TRP A 177 10.96 -7.29 8.18
N ALA A 178 12.24 -7.59 8.26
CA ALA A 178 13.25 -6.65 8.72
C ALA A 178 14.53 -6.84 7.92
N LEU A 179 15.23 -5.72 7.71
CA LEU A 179 16.55 -5.64 7.13
C LEU A 179 17.49 -5.01 8.15
N LEU A 180 18.73 -5.47 8.19
CA LEU A 180 19.81 -4.89 8.99
C LEU A 180 21.07 -4.87 8.14
N GLY A 181 21.61 -3.68 7.93
CA GLY A 181 22.84 -3.48 7.16
C GLY A 181 23.91 -2.79 7.98
N PHE A 182 25.13 -3.25 7.85
CA PHE A 182 26.32 -2.57 8.31
C PHE A 182 27.14 -2.11 7.10
N PHE A 183 27.66 -0.92 7.14
CA PHE A 183 28.46 -0.38 6.04
C PHE A 183 29.66 0.39 6.55
N GLY A 184 30.67 0.44 5.72
CA GLY A 184 31.87 1.21 6.01
C GLY A 184 32.53 1.72 4.73
N ARG A 185 33.19 2.85 4.86
CA ARG A 185 33.96 3.50 3.80
C ARG A 185 35.22 4.08 4.37
N GLY A 186 36.33 3.80 3.76
CA GLY A 186 37.61 4.42 4.03
C GLY A 186 38.12 5.15 2.80
N THR A 187 38.47 6.43 2.95
CA THR A 187 39.11 7.19 1.89
C THR A 187 40.46 7.73 2.37
N TYR A 188 41.42 7.73 1.50
CA TYR A 188 42.74 8.26 1.73
C TYR A 188 43.18 9.12 0.55
N ASP A 189 43.76 10.26 0.86
CA ASP A 189 44.32 11.20 -0.12
C ASP A 189 45.71 11.62 0.34
N TYR A 190 46.67 11.53 -0.57
CA TYR A 190 48.03 12.07 -0.38
C TYR A 190 48.25 13.25 -1.31
N ALA A 191 48.31 14.44 -0.74
CA ALA A 191 48.63 15.70 -1.41
C ALA A 191 47.72 16.01 -2.65
N GLY A 192 46.54 15.46 -2.73
CA GLY A 192 45.67 15.58 -3.91
C GLY A 192 46.13 14.80 -5.15
N LYS A 193 47.17 13.97 -5.02
CA LYS A 193 47.77 13.25 -6.14
C LYS A 193 47.42 11.77 -6.17
N TYR A 194 47.36 11.14 -5.02
CA TYR A 194 47.07 9.72 -4.87
C TYR A 194 45.85 9.56 -4.01
N LEU A 195 44.81 8.99 -4.59
CA LEU A 195 43.54 8.74 -3.91
C LEU A 195 43.31 7.24 -3.85
N ALA A 196 42.84 6.77 -2.70
CA ALA A 196 42.38 5.40 -2.51
C ALA A 196 41.06 5.40 -1.76
N GLU A 197 40.18 4.48 -2.15
CA GLU A 197 38.88 4.29 -1.50
C GLU A 197 38.58 2.81 -1.37
N VAL A 198 38.02 2.43 -0.21
CA VAL A 198 37.52 1.09 0.07
C VAL A 198 36.13 1.24 0.65
N ASN A 199 35.18 0.47 0.13
CA ASN A 199 33.81 0.39 0.62
C ASN A 199 33.47 -1.07 0.95
N PHE A 200 32.61 -1.28 1.92
CA PHE A 200 31.99 -2.56 2.18
C PHE A 200 30.59 -2.40 2.72
N ARG A 201 29.75 -3.42 2.49
CA ARG A 201 28.43 -3.52 3.05
C ARG A 201 28.13 -4.98 3.44
N TRP A 202 27.51 -5.16 4.60
CA TRP A 202 27.09 -6.47 5.11
C TRP A 202 25.62 -6.38 5.49
N ASP A 203 24.75 -7.00 4.68
CA ASP A 203 23.30 -6.91 4.80
C ASP A 203 22.66 -8.22 5.22
N GLY A 204 21.75 -8.15 6.16
CA GLY A 204 20.92 -9.25 6.61
C GLY A 204 19.44 -9.00 6.34
N SER A 205 18.73 -10.03 5.85
CA SER A 205 17.30 -9.97 5.59
C SER A 205 16.54 -11.11 6.26
N SER A 206 15.47 -10.74 6.97
CA SER A 206 14.57 -11.73 7.60
C SER A 206 13.75 -12.54 6.59
N ARG A 207 13.74 -12.15 5.31
CA ARG A 207 13.03 -12.84 4.22
C ARG A 207 13.70 -14.14 3.80
N PHE A 208 14.99 -14.31 4.14
CA PHE A 208 15.76 -15.52 3.86
C PHE A 208 15.80 -16.48 5.07
N PRO A 209 16.04 -17.78 4.85
CA PRO A 209 16.31 -18.74 5.90
C PRO A 209 17.48 -18.31 6.79
N LYS A 210 17.53 -18.77 8.03
CA LYS A 210 18.53 -18.30 9.02
C LYS A 210 19.99 -18.40 8.55
N HIS A 211 20.33 -19.42 7.78
CA HIS A 211 21.69 -19.68 7.29
C HIS A 211 22.10 -18.82 6.10
N ASP A 212 21.11 -18.27 5.34
CA ASP A 212 21.36 -17.48 4.12
C ASP A 212 20.98 -16.01 4.28
N ARG A 213 20.79 -15.55 5.52
CA ARG A 213 20.30 -14.18 5.78
C ARG A 213 21.29 -13.08 5.47
N TRP A 214 22.57 -13.38 5.51
CA TRP A 214 23.62 -12.38 5.44
C TRP A 214 24.39 -12.45 4.15
N GLY A 215 24.56 -11.31 3.50
CA GLY A 215 25.38 -11.13 2.31
C GLY A 215 26.44 -10.06 2.56
N PHE A 216 27.67 -10.31 2.09
CA PHE A 216 28.76 -9.35 2.10
C PHE A 216 29.00 -8.80 0.71
N PHE A 217 29.16 -7.48 0.61
CA PHE A 217 29.34 -6.74 -0.63
C PHE A 217 30.55 -5.79 -0.46
N PRO A 218 31.70 -6.10 -1.08
CA PRO A 218 32.89 -5.26 -1.09
C PRO A 218 32.76 -4.06 -2.03
#